data_90fd331563c83ee0daeb755dee4b1210
#
_entry.id   90fd331563c83ee0daeb755dee4b1210
#
_cell.length_a   1.000
_cell.length_b   1.000
_cell.length_c   1.000
_cell.angle_alpha   90.00
_cell.angle_beta   90.00
_cell.angle_gamma   90.00
#
_symmetry.space_group_name_H-M   'P 1'
#
loop_
_entity.id
_entity.type
_entity.pdbx_description
1 polymer ?
#
loop_
_entity_poly.entity_id
_entity_poly.type
_entity_poly.pdbx_seq_one_letter_code
_entity_poly.pdbx_strand_id
1 'polypeptide(L)'
;MALTTNQLYVLKLLDLAGKIDGKTKFQKMMFLAETEETAITTYNFEKYHYGPFSFDLSDDLDALSKTNFIQEEKTVFGSSEGKQMIKSTFSLTFDGKKELSENEVILNMEGVIALSKTVEKWNKKNLDEIIKYVYSKYMNDDNRTLAIAK
;
A
#
# COMPACT_ATOMS: atom_id res chain seq x y z
N MET A 1 -1.19 -12.54 -19.11
CA MET A 1 -1.73 -11.22 -18.78
C MET A 1 -0.61 -10.32 -18.27
N ALA A 2 -0.47 -9.19 -18.89
CA ALA A 2 0.59 -8.27 -18.50
C ALA A 2 0.10 -7.34 -17.39
N LEU A 3 0.88 -7.22 -16.34
CA LEU A 3 0.59 -6.28 -15.27
C LEU A 3 1.06 -4.89 -15.64
N THR A 4 0.40 -3.88 -15.11
CA THR A 4 0.84 -2.51 -15.29
C THR A 4 2.07 -2.25 -14.43
N THR A 5 2.80 -1.18 -14.74
CA THR A 5 3.93 -0.79 -13.91
C THR A 5 3.49 -0.51 -12.47
N ASN A 6 2.33 0.13 -12.30
CA ASN A 6 1.79 0.40 -10.97
C ASN A 6 1.54 -0.89 -10.20
N GLN A 7 0.96 -1.89 -10.86
CA GLN A 7 0.72 -3.19 -10.22
C GLN A 7 2.03 -3.87 -9.84
N LEU A 8 3.05 -3.75 -10.67
CA LEU A 8 4.35 -4.32 -10.34
C LEU A 8 4.97 -3.64 -9.10
N TYR A 9 4.78 -2.33 -8.95
CA TYR A 9 5.22 -1.66 -7.72
C TYR A 9 4.45 -2.14 -6.49
N VAL A 10 3.17 -2.47 -6.65
CA VAL A 10 2.39 -3.06 -5.55
C VAL A 10 2.99 -4.40 -5.14
N LEU A 11 3.30 -5.25 -6.12
CA LEU A 11 3.93 -6.54 -5.82
C LEU A 11 5.29 -6.33 -5.17
N LYS A 12 6.07 -5.36 -5.65
CA LYS A 12 7.39 -5.09 -5.08
C LYS A 12 7.30 -4.60 -3.64
N LEU A 13 6.34 -3.76 -3.34
CA LEU A 13 6.14 -3.32 -1.96
C LEU A 13 5.88 -4.51 -1.05
N LEU A 14 5.01 -5.42 -1.48
CA LEU A 14 4.72 -6.62 -0.70
C LEU A 14 5.93 -7.54 -0.59
N ASP A 15 6.70 -7.67 -1.65
CA ASP A 15 7.90 -8.50 -1.61
C ASP A 15 8.89 -7.98 -0.57
N LEU A 16 9.09 -6.68 -0.52
CA LEU A 16 9.99 -6.05 0.43
C LEU A 16 9.47 -6.14 1.86
N ALA A 17 8.16 -6.00 2.03
CA ALA A 17 7.55 -6.02 3.36
C ALA A 17 7.36 -7.44 3.91
N GLY A 18 7.22 -8.42 3.03
CA GLY A 18 6.82 -9.76 3.40
C GLY A 18 5.33 -9.86 3.57
N LYS A 19 4.75 -9.03 4.39
CA LYS A 19 3.30 -8.93 4.55
C LYS A 19 2.93 -7.52 5.03
N ILE A 20 1.72 -7.11 4.71
CA ILE A 20 1.19 -5.82 5.15
C ILE A 20 -0.19 -6.07 5.75
N ASP A 21 -0.39 -5.54 6.95
CA ASP A 21 -1.63 -5.74 7.70
C ASP A 21 -2.65 -4.65 7.38
N GLY A 22 -3.64 -5.01 6.58
CA GLY A 22 -4.78 -4.15 6.33
C GLY A 22 -4.66 -3.26 5.11
N LYS A 23 -5.82 -2.99 4.51
CA LYS A 23 -5.88 -2.13 3.32
C LYS A 23 -5.51 -0.69 3.63
N THR A 24 -5.89 -0.21 4.81
CA THR A 24 -5.58 1.16 5.21
C THR A 24 -4.07 1.37 5.33
N LYS A 25 -3.37 0.42 5.93
CA LYS A 25 -1.92 0.50 6.04
C LYS A 25 -1.26 0.46 4.66
N PHE A 26 -1.80 -0.39 3.77
CA PHE A 26 -1.29 -0.49 2.41
C PHE A 26 -1.40 0.86 1.69
N GLN A 27 -2.56 1.49 1.80
CA GLN A 27 -2.80 2.80 1.19
C GLN A 27 -1.83 3.85 1.73
N LYS A 28 -1.65 3.88 3.05
CA LYS A 28 -0.77 4.87 3.67
C LYS A 28 0.69 4.65 3.29
N MET A 29 1.12 3.41 3.24
CA MET A 29 2.50 3.13 2.89
C MET A 29 2.80 3.52 1.45
N MET A 30 1.89 3.24 0.53
CA MET A 30 2.10 3.65 -0.85
C MET A 30 2.08 5.16 -0.99
N PHE A 31 1.17 5.84 -0.26
CA PHE A 31 1.13 7.30 -0.23
C PHE A 31 2.46 7.89 0.25
N LEU A 32 3.00 7.32 1.33
CA LEU A 32 4.25 7.82 1.89
C LEU A 32 5.44 7.58 0.97
N ALA A 33 5.44 6.43 0.28
CA ALA A 33 6.49 6.15 -0.69
C ALA A 33 6.51 7.21 -1.80
N GLU A 34 5.33 7.56 -2.33
CA GLU A 34 5.24 8.55 -3.39
C GLU A 34 5.54 9.96 -2.91
N THR A 35 5.09 10.28 -1.70
CA THR A 35 5.15 11.65 -1.21
C THR A 35 6.48 11.99 -0.57
N GLU A 36 7.01 11.08 0.24
CA GLU A 36 8.23 11.36 1.01
C GLU A 36 9.50 10.93 0.32
N GLU A 37 9.43 9.85 -0.44
CA GLU A 37 10.60 9.38 -1.17
C GLU A 37 10.67 9.93 -2.58
N THR A 38 9.54 10.31 -3.13
CA THR A 38 9.38 11.04 -4.40
C THR A 38 10.00 10.38 -5.64
N ALA A 39 10.41 9.13 -5.53
CA ALA A 39 11.08 8.45 -6.64
C ALA A 39 10.11 7.78 -7.60
N ILE A 40 8.87 7.65 -7.22
CA ILE A 40 7.84 7.04 -8.08
C ILE A 40 6.58 7.88 -8.03
N THR A 41 5.81 7.79 -9.10
CA THR A 41 4.48 8.40 -9.15
C THR A 41 3.57 7.32 -9.69
N THR A 42 2.86 6.65 -8.81
CA THR A 42 2.04 5.52 -9.20
C THR A 42 0.57 5.83 -9.18
N TYR A 43 0.07 6.34 -8.07
CA TYR A 43 -1.35 6.50 -7.85
C TYR A 43 -1.70 7.94 -7.49
N ASN A 44 -2.94 8.31 -7.74
CA ASN A 44 -3.47 9.59 -7.29
C ASN A 44 -4.20 9.37 -6.00
N PHE A 45 -3.86 10.16 -4.98
CA PHE A 45 -4.48 10.06 -3.68
C PHE A 45 -5.39 11.24 -3.42
N GLU A 46 -6.54 10.98 -2.82
CA GLU A 46 -7.50 11.99 -2.43
C GLU A 46 -7.70 11.94 -0.93
N LYS A 47 -8.18 13.02 -0.38
CA LYS A 47 -8.54 13.05 1.03
C LYS A 47 -9.80 12.22 1.22
N TYR A 48 -9.75 11.27 2.13
CA TYR A 48 -10.87 10.36 2.37
C TYR A 48 -11.00 10.10 3.87
N HIS A 49 -11.83 9.13 4.28
CA HIS A 49 -12.16 8.92 5.69
C HIS A 49 -10.98 8.77 6.62
N TYR A 50 -9.99 7.99 6.24
CA TYR A 50 -8.84 7.69 7.08
C TYR A 50 -7.55 8.30 6.54
N GLY A 51 -7.69 9.40 5.80
CA GLY A 51 -6.55 10.07 5.22
C GLY A 51 -6.46 9.86 3.72
N PRO A 52 -5.26 9.94 3.15
CA PRO A 52 -5.10 9.77 1.70
C PRO A 52 -5.56 8.40 1.24
N PHE A 53 -6.29 8.38 0.16
CA PHE A 53 -6.83 7.15 -0.40
C PHE A 53 -6.79 7.21 -1.91
N SER A 54 -6.38 6.12 -2.54
CA SER A 54 -6.41 5.98 -4.00
C SER A 54 -7.38 4.86 -4.36
N PHE A 55 -8.41 5.23 -5.14
CA PHE A 55 -9.38 4.24 -5.63
C PHE A 55 -8.72 3.30 -6.62
N ASP A 56 -7.78 3.80 -7.43
CA ASP A 56 -7.06 2.96 -8.37
C ASP A 56 -6.19 1.92 -7.67
N LEU A 57 -5.55 2.31 -6.56
CA LEU A 57 -4.78 1.35 -5.78
C LEU A 57 -5.70 0.28 -5.18
N SER A 58 -6.85 0.70 -4.67
CA SER A 58 -7.82 -0.24 -4.12
C SER A 58 -8.28 -1.24 -5.19
N ASP A 59 -8.56 -0.74 -6.39
CA ASP A 59 -8.97 -1.59 -7.51
C ASP A 59 -7.85 -2.56 -7.90
N ASP A 60 -6.60 -2.10 -7.90
CA ASP A 60 -5.47 -2.95 -8.24
C ASP A 60 -5.26 -4.04 -7.18
N LEU A 61 -5.44 -3.73 -5.91
CA LEU A 61 -5.35 -4.74 -4.86
C LEU A 61 -6.39 -5.82 -5.07
N ASP A 62 -7.63 -5.42 -5.40
CA ASP A 62 -8.69 -6.38 -5.65
C ASP A 62 -8.38 -7.24 -6.88
N ALA A 63 -7.92 -6.60 -7.95
CA ALA A 63 -7.59 -7.32 -9.19
C ALA A 63 -6.46 -8.32 -8.98
N LEU A 64 -5.42 -7.91 -8.25
CA LEU A 64 -4.28 -8.78 -7.99
C LEU A 64 -4.65 -9.94 -7.07
N SER A 65 -5.58 -9.73 -6.15
CA SER A 65 -6.08 -10.80 -5.30
C SER A 65 -6.92 -11.79 -6.11
N LYS A 66 -7.78 -11.30 -7.00
CA LYS A 66 -8.64 -12.15 -7.82
C LYS A 66 -7.85 -12.97 -8.83
N THR A 67 -6.73 -12.45 -9.29
CA THR A 67 -5.88 -13.15 -10.25
C THR A 67 -4.79 -13.99 -9.59
N ASN A 68 -4.84 -14.08 -8.25
CA ASN A 68 -3.96 -14.94 -7.47
C ASN A 68 -2.49 -14.51 -7.43
N PHE A 69 -2.21 -13.23 -7.61
CA PHE A 69 -0.85 -12.71 -7.43
C PHE A 69 -0.62 -12.24 -5.99
N ILE A 70 -1.69 -11.87 -5.31
CA ILE A 70 -1.67 -11.46 -3.92
C ILE A 70 -2.65 -12.34 -3.15
N GLN A 71 -2.23 -12.75 -1.96
CA GLN A 71 -3.09 -13.47 -1.04
C GLN A 71 -3.56 -12.52 0.04
N GLU A 72 -4.87 -12.50 0.26
CA GLU A 72 -5.45 -11.75 1.37
C GLU A 72 -5.98 -12.75 2.38
N GLU A 73 -5.34 -12.81 3.54
CA GLU A 73 -5.75 -13.70 4.61
C GLU A 73 -6.56 -12.91 5.63
N LYS A 74 -7.78 -13.35 5.89
CA LYS A 74 -8.66 -12.69 6.85
C LYS A 74 -8.69 -13.47 8.15
N THR A 75 -8.43 -12.80 9.25
CA THR A 75 -8.48 -13.42 10.57
C THR A 75 -9.42 -12.63 11.48
N VAL A 76 -10.10 -13.35 12.37
CA VAL A 76 -10.95 -12.73 13.37
C VAL A 76 -10.08 -12.49 14.60
N PHE A 77 -10.00 -11.24 15.05
CA PHE A 77 -9.17 -10.92 16.21
C PHE A 77 -10.00 -10.46 17.42
N GLY A 78 -11.32 -10.53 17.32
CA GLY A 78 -12.19 -10.17 18.42
C GLY A 78 -13.59 -9.91 17.95
N SER A 79 -14.44 -9.48 18.87
CA SER A 79 -15.80 -9.08 18.52
C SER A 79 -16.16 -7.85 19.33
N SER A 80 -17.02 -7.02 18.77
CA SER A 80 -17.49 -5.80 19.41
C SER A 80 -18.93 -5.59 18.98
N GLU A 81 -19.80 -5.38 19.97
CA GLU A 81 -21.21 -5.11 19.71
C GLU A 81 -21.86 -6.16 18.81
N GLY A 82 -21.52 -7.42 19.04
CA GLY A 82 -22.10 -8.52 18.28
C GLY A 82 -21.52 -8.71 16.89
N LYS A 83 -20.52 -7.91 16.51
CA LYS A 83 -19.87 -8.03 15.21
C LYS A 83 -18.45 -8.54 15.37
N GLN A 84 -18.04 -9.40 14.45
CA GLN A 84 -16.67 -9.89 14.43
C GLN A 84 -15.75 -8.79 13.88
N MET A 85 -14.60 -8.66 14.50
CA MET A 85 -13.57 -7.75 14.02
C MET A 85 -12.61 -8.55 13.18
N ILE A 86 -12.47 -8.17 11.92
CA ILE A 86 -11.69 -8.91 10.93
C ILE A 86 -10.48 -8.11 10.52
N LYS A 87 -9.35 -8.78 10.46
CA LYS A 87 -8.10 -8.20 10.01
C LYS A 87 -7.69 -8.90 8.74
N SER A 88 -7.31 -8.13 7.73
CA SER A 88 -6.76 -8.65 6.48
C SER A 88 -5.24 -8.51 6.49
N THR A 89 -4.56 -9.55 6.04
CA THR A 89 -3.11 -9.53 5.88
C THR A 89 -2.79 -9.89 4.45
N PHE A 90 -2.01 -9.05 3.79
CA PHE A 90 -1.64 -9.23 2.39
C PHE A 90 -0.23 -9.76 2.26
N SER A 91 -0.03 -10.68 1.36
CA SER A 91 1.30 -11.20 1.03
C SER A 91 1.31 -11.66 -0.42
N LEU A 92 2.50 -11.86 -0.98
CA LEU A 92 2.61 -12.39 -2.33
C LEU A 92 2.34 -13.88 -2.34
N THR A 93 1.67 -14.33 -3.39
CA THR A 93 1.58 -15.76 -3.69
C THR A 93 2.86 -16.20 -4.40
N PHE A 94 2.98 -17.50 -4.64
CA PHE A 94 4.06 -18.01 -5.48
C PHE A 94 3.98 -17.38 -6.88
N ASP A 95 2.77 -17.30 -7.45
CA ASP A 95 2.59 -16.69 -8.76
C ASP A 95 2.96 -15.21 -8.76
N GLY A 96 2.66 -14.50 -7.68
CA GLY A 96 3.02 -13.10 -7.54
C GLY A 96 4.53 -12.90 -7.53
N LYS A 97 5.24 -13.74 -6.81
CA LYS A 97 6.70 -13.67 -6.77
C LYS A 97 7.32 -13.96 -8.13
N LYS A 98 6.76 -14.94 -8.82
CA LYS A 98 7.22 -15.31 -10.15
C LYS A 98 7.00 -14.17 -11.14
N GLU A 99 5.80 -13.61 -11.13
CA GLU A 99 5.46 -12.50 -12.01
C GLU A 99 6.36 -11.31 -11.78
N LEU A 100 6.61 -10.99 -10.51
CA LEU A 100 7.51 -9.89 -10.16
C LEU A 100 8.92 -10.16 -10.66
N SER A 101 9.43 -11.36 -10.42
CA SER A 101 10.78 -11.74 -10.84
C SER A 101 10.97 -11.63 -12.35
N GLU A 102 9.96 -12.02 -13.11
CA GLU A 102 10.04 -11.98 -14.57
C GLU A 102 9.94 -10.56 -15.13
N ASN A 103 9.50 -9.61 -14.33
CA ASN A 103 9.27 -8.23 -14.79
C ASN A 103 10.05 -7.19 -14.00
N GLU A 104 10.99 -7.60 -13.16
CA GLU A 104 11.70 -6.64 -12.31
C GLU A 104 12.47 -5.59 -13.11
N VAL A 105 12.90 -5.94 -14.30
CA VAL A 105 13.62 -4.99 -15.15
C VAL A 105 12.79 -3.76 -15.49
N ILE A 106 11.46 -3.86 -15.44
CA ILE A 106 10.58 -2.76 -15.72
C ILE A 106 10.61 -1.71 -14.61
N LEU A 107 10.93 -2.15 -13.38
CA LEU A 107 10.91 -1.25 -12.23
C LEU A 107 12.14 -0.36 -12.18
N ASN A 108 11.91 0.91 -11.89
CA ASN A 108 12.97 1.88 -11.71
C ASN A 108 13.70 1.61 -10.40
N MET A 109 15.03 1.59 -10.44
CA MET A 109 15.82 1.32 -9.24
C MET A 109 15.55 2.33 -8.13
N GLU A 110 15.41 3.60 -8.48
CA GLU A 110 15.10 4.61 -7.48
C GLU A 110 13.74 4.38 -6.83
N GLY A 111 12.78 3.91 -7.63
CA GLY A 111 11.47 3.54 -7.10
C GLY A 111 11.55 2.38 -6.14
N VAL A 112 12.37 1.38 -6.47
CA VAL A 112 12.56 0.23 -5.58
C VAL A 112 13.19 0.67 -4.27
N ILE A 113 14.18 1.57 -4.34
CA ILE A 113 14.81 2.10 -3.14
C ILE A 113 13.80 2.88 -2.29
N ALA A 114 12.93 3.66 -2.95
CA ALA A 114 11.87 4.41 -2.25
C ALA A 114 10.94 3.47 -1.49
N LEU A 115 10.53 2.39 -2.13
CA LEU A 115 9.68 1.40 -1.47
C LEU A 115 10.40 0.73 -0.32
N SER A 116 11.67 0.41 -0.50
CA SER A 116 12.47 -0.22 0.54
C SER A 116 12.58 0.68 1.78
N LYS A 117 12.84 1.96 1.58
CA LYS A 117 12.92 2.91 2.68
C LYS A 117 11.58 3.05 3.40
N THR A 118 10.49 3.04 2.66
CA THR A 118 9.15 3.13 3.22
C THR A 118 8.85 1.91 4.08
N VAL A 119 9.17 0.72 3.59
CA VAL A 119 8.98 -0.51 4.35
C VAL A 119 9.81 -0.48 5.63
N GLU A 120 11.07 -0.11 5.53
CA GLU A 120 11.97 -0.08 6.68
C GLU A 120 11.45 0.87 7.76
N LYS A 121 10.93 2.02 7.33
CA LYS A 121 10.48 3.05 8.26
C LYS A 121 9.11 2.74 8.85
N TRP A 122 8.20 2.18 8.08
CA TRP A 122 6.78 2.14 8.46
C TRP A 122 6.19 0.77 8.68
N ASN A 123 6.73 -0.29 8.07
CA ASN A 123 6.04 -1.58 8.12
C ASN A 123 5.95 -2.17 9.53
N LYS A 124 6.89 -1.84 10.39
CA LYS A 124 6.88 -2.32 11.77
C LYS A 124 6.01 -1.48 12.69
N LYS A 125 5.60 -0.31 12.27
CA LYS A 125 4.78 0.57 13.08
C LYS A 125 3.32 0.17 12.99
N ASN A 126 2.59 0.36 14.07
CA ASN A 126 1.17 0.06 14.04
C ASN A 126 0.42 1.13 13.24
N LEU A 127 -0.80 0.80 12.87
CA LEU A 127 -1.59 1.68 12.00
C LEU A 127 -1.85 3.04 12.65
N ASP A 128 -2.08 3.07 13.97
CA ASP A 128 -2.34 4.34 14.65
C ASP A 128 -1.18 5.32 14.53
N GLU A 129 0.04 4.83 14.62
CA GLU A 129 1.21 5.68 14.48
C GLU A 129 1.31 6.26 13.07
N ILE A 130 1.04 5.43 12.08
CA ILE A 130 1.10 5.86 10.68
C ILE A 130 0.00 6.90 10.42
N ILE A 131 -1.21 6.65 10.90
CA ILE A 131 -2.32 7.58 10.70
C ILE A 131 -2.01 8.92 11.37
N LYS A 132 -1.49 8.90 12.59
CA LYS A 132 -1.15 10.14 13.29
C LYS A 132 -0.11 10.94 12.53
N TYR A 133 0.89 10.27 12.02
CA TYR A 133 1.94 10.94 11.25
C TYR A 133 1.37 11.59 9.99
N VAL A 134 0.59 10.83 9.24
CA VAL A 134 0.01 11.33 7.98
C VAL A 134 -0.93 12.50 8.26
N TYR A 135 -1.77 12.40 9.28
CA TYR A 135 -2.69 13.47 9.61
C TYR A 135 -1.95 14.75 10.02
N SER A 136 -0.95 14.62 10.87
CA SER A 136 -0.23 15.80 11.35
C SER A 136 0.54 16.51 10.24
N LYS A 137 1.00 15.77 9.25
CA LYS A 137 1.84 16.32 8.20
C LYS A 137 1.07 16.73 6.94
N TYR A 138 0.07 15.95 6.56
CA TYR A 138 -0.59 16.11 5.27
C TYR A 138 -2.07 16.43 5.32
N MET A 139 -2.73 16.23 6.44
CA MET A 139 -4.17 16.38 6.55
C MET A 139 -4.55 17.56 7.43
N ASN A 140 -3.91 18.69 7.19
CA ASN A 140 -4.23 19.92 7.91
C ASN A 140 -5.65 20.38 7.60
N ASP A 141 -6.24 21.11 8.53
CA ASP A 141 -7.62 21.52 8.47
C ASP A 141 -8.00 22.22 7.17
N ASP A 142 -7.11 23.04 6.67
CA ASP A 142 -7.41 23.86 5.50
C ASP A 142 -7.18 23.13 4.19
N ASN A 143 -6.66 21.91 4.23
CA ASN A 143 -6.43 21.14 3.03
C ASN A 143 -7.72 20.56 2.53
N ARG A 144 -8.23 21.10 1.46
CA ARG A 144 -9.40 20.56 0.78
C ARG A 144 -8.99 19.47 -0.20
N THR A 145 -7.86 19.67 -0.82
CA THR A 145 -7.27 18.65 -1.66
C THR A 145 -5.87 18.43 -1.13
N LEU A 146 -5.41 17.20 -1.23
CA LEU A 146 -4.05 16.92 -0.83
C LEU A 146 -3.13 17.54 -1.85
N ALA A 147 -2.37 18.53 -1.40
CA ALA A 147 -1.34 19.10 -2.25
C ALA A 147 -0.20 18.09 -2.26
N ILE A 148 -0.47 16.95 -2.83
CA ILE A 148 0.52 15.91 -2.91
C ILE A 148 1.68 16.46 -3.70
N ALA A 149 2.84 16.36 -3.12
CA ALA A 149 4.05 16.80 -3.79
C ALA A 149 4.21 15.94 -5.02
N LYS A 150 3.98 16.54 -6.12
CA LYS A 150 4.15 15.87 -7.39
C LYS A 150 5.46 16.25 -7.99
#